data_c665ad7f64f71b33402a437f48dc47a7
#
_entry.id   c665ad7f64f71b33402a437f48dc47a7
#
_cell.length_a   1.000
_cell.length_b   1.000
_cell.length_c   1.000
_cell.angle_alpha   90.00
_cell.angle_beta   90.00
_cell.angle_gamma   90.00
#
_symmetry.space_group_name_H-M   'P 1'
#
loop_
_entity.id
_entity.type
_entity.pdbx_description
1 polymer ?
#
loop_
_entity_poly.entity_id
_entity_poly.type
_entity_poly.pdbx_seq_one_letter_code
_entity_poly.pdbx_strand_id
1 'polypeptide(L)'
;MPYIHSNGINFYYEECGSGEPLLLIMGITAPGSVWQKHADYWQQQFRCIMPDNRGVGRSDKPAGPYTTAQMADDYAGLIDQLGLSTVRVVGVSMGSTIAQQLALRHPEKVHSLVLMCPWARCDRTAEAIFRHMATIKARLRPEEFANYIQLLIYSKRSWDDEATYAELLAGQQAAATDSMPQPLHGLEGQVQACITHNTLAELPGITRPCLVIGGRQDIFTPVWMAEEVAGAIPNAELHLYDDAGHAFHWECIDDFNHLVKNWLSIH
;
A
#
# COMPACT_ATOMS: atom_id res chain seq x y z
N MET A 1 -20.93 12.23 0.95
CA MET A 1 -20.97 10.86 0.43
C MET A 1 -19.53 10.44 0.18
N PRO A 2 -19.11 9.21 0.47
CA PRO A 2 -17.71 8.80 0.44
C PRO A 2 -17.19 8.51 -0.99
N TYR A 3 -17.66 9.21 -2.00
CA TYR A 3 -17.22 9.08 -3.39
C TYR A 3 -16.80 10.43 -3.97
N ILE A 4 -15.69 10.40 -4.69
CA ILE A 4 -15.15 11.53 -5.47
C ILE A 4 -14.92 11.05 -6.90
N HIS A 5 -15.29 11.86 -7.90
CA HIS A 5 -14.94 11.57 -9.28
C HIS A 5 -13.55 12.15 -9.58
N SER A 6 -12.58 11.28 -9.85
CA SER A 6 -11.21 11.67 -10.16
C SER A 6 -10.66 10.83 -11.30
N ASN A 7 -9.98 11.45 -12.25
CA ASN A 7 -9.26 10.79 -13.33
C ASN A 7 -10.08 9.70 -14.06
N GLY A 8 -11.39 9.97 -14.26
CA GLY A 8 -12.32 9.09 -14.99
C GLY A 8 -12.87 7.90 -14.20
N ILE A 9 -12.71 7.89 -12.87
CA ILE A 9 -13.30 6.87 -11.99
C ILE A 9 -14.05 7.51 -10.81
N ASN A 10 -15.04 6.81 -10.29
CA ASN A 10 -15.61 7.08 -8.98
C ASN A 10 -14.70 6.43 -7.93
N PHE A 11 -14.04 7.27 -7.17
CA PHE A 11 -13.06 6.89 -6.17
C PHE A 11 -13.74 6.87 -4.80
N TYR A 12 -13.84 5.71 -4.19
CA TYR A 12 -14.39 5.54 -2.85
C TYR A 12 -13.31 5.80 -1.81
N TYR A 13 -13.66 6.43 -0.71
CA TYR A 13 -12.77 6.60 0.44
C TYR A 13 -13.55 6.59 1.74
N GLU A 14 -12.89 6.18 2.79
CA GLU A 14 -13.31 6.37 4.18
C GLU A 14 -12.37 7.35 4.86
N GLU A 15 -12.85 8.03 5.89
CA GLU A 15 -12.01 8.93 6.67
C GLU A 15 -12.39 8.91 8.15
N CYS A 16 -11.42 9.14 9.01
CA CYS A 16 -11.62 9.32 10.45
C CYS A 16 -10.60 10.29 11.03
N GLY A 17 -10.91 10.80 12.22
CA GLY A 17 -10.06 11.77 12.91
C GLY A 17 -10.17 13.19 12.36
N SER A 18 -9.35 14.06 12.93
CA SER A 18 -9.25 15.48 12.57
C SER A 18 -7.81 15.94 12.77
N GLY A 19 -7.38 16.96 12.04
CA GLY A 19 -6.00 17.44 12.08
C GLY A 19 -5.36 17.44 10.71
N GLU A 20 -4.04 17.29 10.66
CA GLU A 20 -3.29 17.27 9.42
C GLU A 20 -3.71 16.07 8.56
N PRO A 21 -3.89 16.25 7.24
CA PRO A 21 -4.36 15.19 6.37
C PRO A 21 -3.27 14.11 6.18
N LEU A 22 -3.66 12.86 6.44
CA LEU A 22 -2.84 11.66 6.28
C LEU A 22 -3.51 10.73 5.26
N LEU A 23 -2.91 10.61 4.09
CA LEU A 23 -3.38 9.75 3.01
C LEU A 23 -2.75 8.36 3.13
N LEU A 24 -3.59 7.33 3.23
CA LEU A 24 -3.20 5.95 3.43
C LEU A 24 -3.46 5.14 2.14
N ILE A 25 -2.39 4.80 1.41
CA ILE A 25 -2.47 4.10 0.12
C ILE A 25 -2.19 2.62 0.32
N MET A 26 -3.21 1.79 0.08
CA MET A 26 -3.12 0.35 0.29
C MET A 26 -2.36 -0.36 -0.85
N GLY A 27 -1.86 -1.56 -0.56
CA GLY A 27 -1.22 -2.45 -1.51
C GLY A 27 -2.18 -3.09 -2.52
N ILE A 28 -1.64 -3.99 -3.34
CA ILE A 28 -2.41 -4.77 -4.30
C ILE A 28 -3.47 -5.62 -3.59
N THR A 29 -4.62 -5.82 -4.21
CA THR A 29 -5.75 -6.66 -3.78
C THR A 29 -6.60 -6.12 -2.63
N ALA A 30 -6.08 -5.25 -1.78
CA ALA A 30 -6.73 -4.85 -0.54
C ALA A 30 -7.44 -3.49 -0.64
N PRO A 31 -8.65 -3.35 -0.07
CA PRO A 31 -9.36 -2.08 0.04
C PRO A 31 -8.75 -1.18 1.13
N GLY A 32 -9.07 0.11 1.08
CA GLY A 32 -8.59 1.11 2.04
C GLY A 32 -8.96 0.81 3.50
N SER A 33 -10.10 0.14 3.73
CA SER A 33 -10.56 -0.24 5.07
C SER A 33 -9.58 -1.14 5.84
N VAL A 34 -8.63 -1.78 5.17
CA VAL A 34 -7.56 -2.57 5.81
C VAL A 34 -6.66 -1.71 6.70
N TRP A 35 -6.60 -0.39 6.47
CA TRP A 35 -5.88 0.55 7.32
C TRP A 35 -6.56 0.83 8.68
N GLN A 36 -7.80 0.33 8.92
CA GLN A 36 -8.61 0.76 10.06
C GLN A 36 -7.88 0.62 11.41
N LYS A 37 -7.19 -0.50 11.68
CA LYS A 37 -6.44 -0.70 12.93
C LYS A 37 -5.36 0.37 13.16
N HIS A 38 -4.71 0.83 12.08
CA HIS A 38 -3.71 1.90 12.13
C HIS A 38 -4.37 3.28 12.26
N ALA A 39 -5.42 3.52 11.48
CA ALA A 39 -6.18 4.76 11.52
C ALA A 39 -6.80 5.01 12.91
N ASP A 40 -7.28 3.96 13.60
CA ASP A 40 -7.79 4.06 14.98
C ASP A 40 -6.73 4.59 15.96
N TYR A 41 -5.46 4.28 15.72
CA TYR A 41 -4.36 4.81 16.53
C TYR A 41 -3.99 6.24 16.12
N TRP A 42 -3.94 6.54 14.80
CA TRP A 42 -3.46 7.82 14.28
C TRP A 42 -4.52 8.92 14.26
N GLN A 43 -5.83 8.60 14.27
CA GLN A 43 -6.94 9.55 14.16
C GLN A 43 -7.01 10.60 15.28
N GLN A 44 -6.30 10.36 16.40
CA GLN A 44 -6.22 11.34 17.48
C GLN A 44 -5.40 12.58 17.09
N GLN A 45 -4.58 12.48 16.05
CA GLN A 45 -3.65 13.52 15.63
C GLN A 45 -3.79 13.88 14.14
N PHE A 46 -4.24 12.93 13.32
CA PHE A 46 -4.37 13.08 11.89
C PHE A 46 -5.80 12.86 11.41
N ARG A 47 -6.17 13.54 10.33
CA ARG A 47 -7.31 13.16 9.51
C ARG A 47 -6.87 12.06 8.55
N CYS A 48 -7.13 10.81 8.92
CA CYS A 48 -6.79 9.64 8.11
C CYS A 48 -7.77 9.49 6.96
N ILE A 49 -7.26 9.44 5.73
CA ILE A 49 -8.03 9.29 4.50
C ILE A 49 -7.61 7.95 3.88
N MET A 50 -8.55 7.02 3.73
CA MET A 50 -8.33 5.62 3.35
C MET A 50 -9.09 5.28 2.06
N PRO A 51 -8.57 5.62 0.89
CA PRO A 51 -9.25 5.31 -0.36
C PRO A 51 -9.06 3.85 -0.80
N ASP A 52 -10.05 3.33 -1.51
CA ASP A 52 -9.92 2.09 -2.26
C ASP A 52 -9.23 2.39 -3.60
N ASN A 53 -8.13 1.74 -3.90
CA ASN A 53 -7.46 1.86 -5.19
C ASN A 53 -8.40 1.48 -6.35
N ARG A 54 -8.17 2.05 -7.55
CA ARG A 54 -8.83 1.53 -8.76
C ARG A 54 -8.65 0.02 -8.87
N GLY A 55 -9.70 -0.68 -9.26
CA GLY A 55 -9.67 -2.12 -9.43
C GLY A 55 -9.98 -2.94 -8.18
N VAL A 56 -10.27 -2.32 -7.02
CA VAL A 56 -10.58 -3.03 -5.75
C VAL A 56 -11.65 -2.29 -4.95
N GLY A 57 -12.23 -2.96 -3.96
CA GLY A 57 -13.17 -2.39 -3.00
C GLY A 57 -14.42 -1.81 -3.64
N ARG A 58 -14.78 -0.60 -3.24
CA ARG A 58 -15.94 0.15 -3.71
C ARG A 58 -15.62 1.16 -4.83
N SER A 59 -14.34 1.41 -5.09
CA SER A 59 -13.91 2.22 -6.23
C SER A 59 -14.20 1.53 -7.56
N ASP A 60 -14.29 2.29 -8.63
CA ASP A 60 -14.49 1.76 -9.97
C ASP A 60 -13.37 0.80 -10.37
N LYS A 61 -13.74 -0.19 -11.16
CA LYS A 61 -12.87 -1.28 -11.61
C LYS A 61 -12.85 -1.33 -13.14
N PRO A 62 -12.34 -0.27 -13.83
CA PRO A 62 -12.29 -0.27 -15.29
C PRO A 62 -11.40 -1.42 -15.80
N ALA A 63 -11.54 -1.79 -17.05
CA ALA A 63 -10.60 -2.70 -17.68
C ALA A 63 -9.20 -2.08 -17.71
N GLY A 64 -8.17 -2.91 -17.41
CA GLY A 64 -6.76 -2.48 -17.48
C GLY A 64 -6.25 -2.30 -18.92
N PRO A 65 -4.95 -2.09 -19.11
CA PRO A 65 -3.92 -2.07 -18.05
C PRO A 65 -3.94 -0.81 -17.19
N TYR A 66 -3.49 -0.91 -15.93
CA TYR A 66 -3.22 0.26 -15.10
C TYR A 66 -1.71 0.54 -15.02
N THR A 67 -1.35 1.76 -14.61
CA THR A 67 0.02 2.14 -14.26
C THR A 67 0.05 2.84 -12.90
N THR A 68 1.16 2.75 -12.19
CA THR A 68 1.35 3.48 -10.92
C THR A 68 1.28 4.99 -11.11
N ALA A 69 1.72 5.51 -12.27
CA ALA A 69 1.57 6.90 -12.64
C ALA A 69 0.09 7.31 -12.78
N GLN A 70 -0.72 6.52 -13.49
CA GLN A 70 -2.16 6.76 -13.59
C GLN A 70 -2.83 6.72 -12.21
N MET A 71 -2.45 5.76 -11.36
CA MET A 71 -2.99 5.65 -10.01
C MET A 71 -2.57 6.85 -9.14
N ALA A 72 -1.37 7.38 -9.31
CA ALA A 72 -0.95 8.62 -8.65
C ALA A 72 -1.78 9.83 -9.09
N ASP A 73 -2.13 9.92 -10.38
CA ASP A 73 -3.02 10.97 -10.87
C ASP A 73 -4.45 10.85 -10.29
N ASP A 74 -4.92 9.63 -10.00
CA ASP A 74 -6.19 9.42 -9.26
C ASP A 74 -6.14 10.09 -7.88
N TYR A 75 -5.02 9.87 -7.15
CA TYR A 75 -4.81 10.44 -5.82
C TYR A 75 -4.61 11.96 -5.86
N ALA A 76 -3.91 12.47 -6.86
CA ALA A 76 -3.78 13.92 -7.04
C ALA A 76 -5.15 14.59 -7.21
N GLY A 77 -6.02 14.00 -8.02
CA GLY A 77 -7.38 14.48 -8.18
C GLY A 77 -8.24 14.31 -6.92
N LEU A 78 -8.05 13.25 -6.14
CA LEU A 78 -8.71 13.08 -4.83
C LEU A 78 -8.32 14.22 -3.88
N ILE A 79 -7.03 14.54 -3.77
CA ILE A 79 -6.50 15.62 -2.94
C ILE A 79 -7.14 16.96 -3.34
N ASP A 80 -7.21 17.26 -4.64
CA ASP A 80 -7.84 18.48 -5.16
C ASP A 80 -9.33 18.55 -4.81
N GLN A 81 -10.07 17.47 -5.02
CA GLN A 81 -11.50 17.42 -4.75
C GLN A 81 -11.84 17.52 -3.26
N LEU A 82 -10.94 17.08 -2.39
CA LEU A 82 -11.05 17.26 -0.94
C LEU A 82 -10.66 18.68 -0.49
N GLY A 83 -10.22 19.55 -1.40
CA GLY A 83 -9.78 20.90 -1.10
C GLY A 83 -8.49 20.97 -0.27
N LEU A 84 -7.64 19.92 -0.37
CA LEU A 84 -6.39 19.84 0.38
C LEU A 84 -5.24 20.40 -0.45
N SER A 85 -4.38 21.21 0.19
CA SER A 85 -3.19 21.75 -0.47
C SER A 85 -2.04 20.74 -0.51
N THR A 86 -1.79 20.09 0.63
CA THR A 86 -0.76 19.05 0.76
C THR A 86 -1.24 17.96 1.73
N VAL A 87 -0.70 16.77 1.59
CA VAL A 87 -0.97 15.62 2.47
C VAL A 87 0.32 14.93 2.88
N ARG A 88 0.33 14.33 4.07
CA ARG A 88 1.29 13.28 4.42
C ARG A 88 0.82 11.98 3.79
N VAL A 89 1.75 11.16 3.30
CA VAL A 89 1.40 9.93 2.57
C VAL A 89 2.06 8.73 3.24
N VAL A 90 1.27 7.70 3.54
CA VAL A 90 1.76 6.37 3.93
C VAL A 90 1.29 5.39 2.86
N GLY A 91 2.22 4.74 2.19
CA GLY A 91 1.92 3.76 1.15
C GLY A 91 2.59 2.42 1.42
N VAL A 92 1.84 1.32 1.32
CA VAL A 92 2.36 -0.04 1.49
C VAL A 92 2.40 -0.80 0.17
N SER A 93 3.53 -1.47 -0.13
CA SER A 93 3.65 -2.36 -1.30
C SER A 93 3.34 -1.58 -2.59
N MET A 94 2.36 -2.01 -3.41
CA MET A 94 1.89 -1.22 -4.55
C MET A 94 1.56 0.24 -4.16
N GLY A 95 1.00 0.47 -2.97
CA GLY A 95 0.73 1.82 -2.47
C GLY A 95 1.99 2.66 -2.31
N SER A 96 3.12 2.06 -1.97
CA SER A 96 4.42 2.76 -1.90
C SER A 96 4.92 3.20 -3.28
N THR A 97 4.66 2.40 -4.32
CA THR A 97 5.03 2.76 -5.70
C THR A 97 4.12 3.86 -6.26
N ILE A 98 2.85 3.86 -5.88
CA ILE A 98 1.92 4.95 -6.18
C ILE A 98 2.37 6.23 -5.47
N ALA A 99 2.76 6.15 -4.20
CA ALA A 99 3.27 7.29 -3.42
C ALA A 99 4.55 7.88 -4.02
N GLN A 100 5.48 7.04 -4.53
CA GLN A 100 6.66 7.51 -5.28
C GLN A 100 6.24 8.33 -6.51
N GLN A 101 5.32 7.79 -7.33
CA GLN A 101 4.81 8.49 -8.51
C GLN A 101 4.06 9.79 -8.13
N LEU A 102 3.30 9.79 -7.04
CA LEU A 102 2.61 10.98 -6.56
C LEU A 102 3.62 12.08 -6.18
N ALA A 103 4.68 11.73 -5.47
CA ALA A 103 5.72 12.69 -5.08
C ALA A 103 6.55 13.20 -6.27
N LEU A 104 6.76 12.38 -7.30
CA LEU A 104 7.50 12.77 -8.51
C LEU A 104 6.68 13.64 -9.45
N ARG A 105 5.38 13.34 -9.62
CA ARG A 105 4.49 13.98 -10.59
C ARG A 105 3.76 15.19 -10.01
N HIS A 106 3.47 15.17 -8.71
CA HIS A 106 2.71 16.18 -7.97
C HIS A 106 3.40 16.57 -6.66
N PRO A 107 4.69 17.00 -6.71
CA PRO A 107 5.49 17.25 -5.50
C PRO A 107 4.88 18.34 -4.60
N GLU A 108 4.10 19.25 -5.16
CA GLU A 108 3.40 20.30 -4.39
C GLU A 108 2.30 19.74 -3.50
N LYS A 109 1.77 18.55 -3.80
CA LYS A 109 0.70 17.88 -3.03
C LYS A 109 1.20 17.00 -1.90
N VAL A 110 2.51 16.73 -1.86
CA VAL A 110 3.10 15.80 -0.89
C VAL A 110 3.93 16.59 0.13
N HIS A 111 3.59 16.44 1.40
CA HIS A 111 4.34 17.00 2.52
C HIS A 111 5.50 16.10 2.94
N SER A 112 5.19 14.84 3.23
CA SER A 112 6.16 13.81 3.61
C SER A 112 5.65 12.42 3.20
N LEU A 113 6.57 11.44 3.16
CA LEU A 113 6.33 10.08 2.66
C LEU A 113 6.76 9.02 3.67
N VAL A 114 5.92 8.02 3.88
CA VAL A 114 6.31 6.73 4.48
C VAL A 114 6.09 5.65 3.43
N LEU A 115 7.16 5.04 2.95
CA LEU A 115 7.18 4.02 1.93
C LEU A 115 7.44 2.65 2.56
N MET A 116 6.43 1.79 2.59
CA MET A 116 6.48 0.48 3.22
C MET A 116 6.64 -0.61 2.17
N CYS A 117 7.60 -1.50 2.33
CA CYS A 117 7.92 -2.57 1.37
C CYS A 117 8.01 -2.06 -0.07
N PRO A 118 8.73 -0.93 -0.34
CA PRO A 118 8.79 -0.33 -1.66
C PRO A 118 9.72 -1.10 -2.59
N TRP A 119 9.53 -0.86 -3.89
CA TRP A 119 10.53 -1.17 -4.91
C TRP A 119 10.64 0.01 -5.87
N ALA A 120 11.83 0.21 -6.44
CA ALA A 120 12.06 1.23 -7.47
C ALA A 120 11.74 0.70 -8.88
N ARG A 121 11.94 -0.60 -9.07
CA ARG A 121 11.64 -1.32 -10.32
C ARG A 121 11.31 -2.77 -10.01
N CYS A 122 10.40 -3.35 -10.78
CA CYS A 122 10.05 -4.75 -10.65
C CYS A 122 11.18 -5.62 -11.26
N ASP A 123 11.71 -6.56 -10.49
CA ASP A 123 12.64 -7.57 -11.00
C ASP A 123 11.90 -8.79 -11.59
N ARG A 124 12.65 -9.71 -12.16
CA ARG A 124 12.07 -10.92 -12.81
C ARG A 124 11.35 -11.84 -11.82
N THR A 125 11.82 -11.90 -10.57
CA THR A 125 11.20 -12.75 -9.54
C THR A 125 9.87 -12.14 -9.10
N ALA A 126 9.85 -10.85 -8.78
CA ALA A 126 8.64 -10.12 -8.43
C ALA A 126 7.63 -10.15 -9.59
N GLU A 127 8.08 -9.95 -10.84
CA GLU A 127 7.22 -10.07 -12.02
C GLU A 127 6.57 -11.44 -12.10
N ALA A 128 7.34 -12.52 -11.89
CA ALA A 128 6.82 -13.88 -11.91
C ALA A 128 5.77 -14.10 -10.80
N ILE A 129 6.00 -13.60 -9.60
CA ILE A 129 5.04 -13.67 -8.48
C ILE A 129 3.75 -12.91 -8.84
N PHE A 130 3.84 -11.66 -9.31
CA PHE A 130 2.68 -10.85 -9.67
C PHE A 130 1.85 -11.50 -10.79
N ARG A 131 2.49 -12.01 -11.84
CA ARG A 131 1.80 -12.73 -12.93
C ARG A 131 1.14 -14.00 -12.42
N HIS A 132 1.79 -14.72 -11.51
CA HIS A 132 1.25 -15.94 -10.93
C HIS A 132 0.02 -15.64 -10.05
N MET A 133 0.00 -14.54 -9.29
CA MET A 133 -1.16 -14.11 -8.51
C MET A 133 -2.43 -14.00 -9.36
N ALA A 134 -2.35 -13.34 -10.53
CA ALA A 134 -3.49 -13.24 -11.44
C ALA A 134 -3.91 -14.61 -12.00
N THR A 135 -2.93 -15.46 -12.34
CA THR A 135 -3.18 -16.81 -12.88
C THR A 135 -3.90 -17.69 -11.87
N ILE A 136 -3.46 -17.69 -10.61
CA ILE A 136 -4.04 -18.58 -9.59
C ILE A 136 -5.36 -18.05 -9.03
N LYS A 137 -5.55 -16.72 -8.96
CA LYS A 137 -6.83 -16.14 -8.54
C LYS A 137 -8.00 -16.66 -9.38
N ALA A 138 -7.77 -16.85 -10.68
CA ALA A 138 -8.80 -17.39 -11.59
C ALA A 138 -9.19 -18.86 -11.30
N ARG A 139 -8.43 -19.56 -10.45
CA ARG A 139 -8.57 -21.00 -10.18
C ARG A 139 -8.84 -21.34 -8.73
N LEU A 140 -8.48 -20.45 -7.82
CA LEU A 140 -8.65 -20.66 -6.38
C LEU A 140 -9.98 -20.08 -5.90
N ARG A 141 -10.51 -20.67 -4.85
CA ARG A 141 -11.59 -20.06 -4.07
C ARG A 141 -11.05 -18.83 -3.33
N PRO A 142 -11.89 -17.86 -2.94
CA PRO A 142 -11.45 -16.62 -2.30
C PRO A 142 -10.57 -16.86 -1.05
N GLU A 143 -10.94 -17.82 -0.19
CA GLU A 143 -10.19 -18.19 1.01
C GLU A 143 -8.83 -18.83 0.70
N GLU A 144 -8.76 -19.62 -0.37
CA GLU A 144 -7.49 -20.23 -0.81
C GLU A 144 -6.56 -19.17 -1.42
N PHE A 145 -7.12 -18.20 -2.13
CA PHE A 145 -6.34 -17.05 -2.63
C PHE A 145 -5.86 -16.16 -1.48
N ALA A 146 -6.70 -15.91 -0.46
CA ALA A 146 -6.29 -15.18 0.73
C ALA A 146 -5.14 -15.89 1.45
N ASN A 147 -5.23 -17.23 1.63
CA ASN A 147 -4.13 -18.02 2.18
C ASN A 147 -2.84 -17.90 1.37
N TYR A 148 -2.94 -17.95 0.03
CA TYR A 148 -1.77 -17.75 -0.84
C TYR A 148 -1.11 -16.37 -0.63
N ILE A 149 -1.91 -15.31 -0.52
CA ILE A 149 -1.37 -13.97 -0.24
C ILE A 149 -0.69 -13.95 1.13
N GLN A 150 -1.32 -14.53 2.15
CA GLN A 150 -0.76 -14.60 3.50
C GLN A 150 0.58 -15.33 3.54
N LEU A 151 0.76 -16.40 2.75
CA LEU A 151 2.04 -17.10 2.62
C LEU A 151 3.17 -16.22 2.06
N LEU A 152 2.83 -15.23 1.23
CA LEU A 152 3.82 -14.31 0.66
C LEU A 152 4.19 -13.16 1.60
N ILE A 153 3.25 -12.74 2.46
CA ILE A 153 3.39 -11.49 3.20
C ILE A 153 3.78 -11.67 4.68
N TYR A 154 3.39 -12.76 5.33
CA TYR A 154 3.71 -13.00 6.74
C TYR A 154 5.01 -13.78 6.92
N SER A 155 5.79 -13.43 7.95
CA SER A 155 6.99 -14.16 8.33
C SER A 155 6.65 -15.55 8.90
N LYS A 156 7.63 -16.46 8.89
CA LYS A 156 7.48 -17.78 9.52
C LYS A 156 7.03 -17.69 10.98
N ARG A 157 7.56 -16.71 11.73
CA ARG A 157 7.18 -16.49 13.13
C ARG A 157 5.68 -16.31 13.31
N SER A 158 5.03 -15.55 12.43
CA SER A 158 3.58 -15.30 12.47
C SER A 158 2.77 -16.59 12.22
N TRP A 159 3.26 -17.49 11.38
CA TRP A 159 2.62 -18.78 11.14
C TRP A 159 2.79 -19.75 12.32
N ASP A 160 3.86 -19.63 13.10
CA ASP A 160 4.14 -20.46 14.27
C ASP A 160 3.49 -19.91 15.57
N ASP A 161 3.01 -18.65 15.55
CA ASP A 161 2.31 -18.03 16.68
C ASP A 161 0.81 -18.35 16.63
N GLU A 162 0.29 -19.00 17.68
CA GLU A 162 -1.10 -19.48 17.72
C GLU A 162 -2.14 -18.36 17.58
N ALA A 163 -1.89 -17.18 18.17
CA ALA A 163 -2.83 -16.06 18.13
C ALA A 163 -2.87 -15.44 16.73
N THR A 164 -1.71 -15.18 16.13
CA THR A 164 -1.59 -14.68 14.76
C THR A 164 -2.16 -15.68 13.76
N TYR A 165 -1.87 -16.98 13.92
CA TYR A 165 -2.43 -18.01 13.06
C TYR A 165 -3.96 -18.04 13.09
N ALA A 166 -4.57 -17.87 14.26
CA ALA A 166 -6.03 -17.76 14.38
C ALA A 166 -6.58 -16.53 13.62
N GLU A 167 -5.87 -15.38 13.67
CA GLU A 167 -6.25 -14.19 12.87
C GLU A 167 -6.11 -14.45 11.36
N LEU A 168 -5.07 -15.16 10.92
CA LEU A 168 -4.91 -15.55 9.52
C LEU A 168 -6.07 -16.40 9.01
N LEU A 169 -6.49 -17.40 9.80
CA LEU A 169 -7.65 -18.24 9.48
C LEU A 169 -8.95 -17.42 9.43
N ALA A 170 -9.14 -16.50 10.37
CA ALA A 170 -10.30 -15.60 10.36
C ALA A 170 -10.31 -14.71 9.10
N GLY A 171 -9.16 -14.22 8.67
CA GLY A 171 -9.02 -13.48 7.41
C GLY A 171 -9.39 -14.30 6.17
N GLN A 172 -9.01 -15.58 6.12
CA GLN A 172 -9.40 -16.50 5.05
C GLN A 172 -10.92 -16.70 5.03
N GLN A 173 -11.53 -16.91 6.19
CA GLN A 173 -13.00 -17.05 6.29
C GLN A 173 -13.73 -15.76 5.88
N ALA A 174 -13.20 -14.60 6.25
CA ALA A 174 -13.77 -13.32 5.82
C ALA A 174 -13.71 -13.17 4.29
N ALA A 175 -12.62 -13.60 3.65
CA ALA A 175 -12.49 -13.58 2.19
C ALA A 175 -13.54 -14.48 1.50
N ALA A 176 -13.89 -15.63 2.11
CA ALA A 176 -14.90 -16.55 1.58
C ALA A 176 -16.31 -15.94 1.56
N THR A 177 -16.58 -14.97 2.44
CA THR A 177 -17.89 -14.32 2.62
C THR A 177 -17.92 -12.87 2.13
N ASP A 178 -16.83 -12.39 1.51
CA ASP A 178 -16.75 -11.03 0.98
C ASP A 178 -17.83 -10.81 -0.08
N SER A 179 -18.71 -9.83 0.15
CA SER A 179 -19.79 -9.46 -0.76
C SER A 179 -19.31 -8.67 -1.98
N MET A 180 -18.07 -8.16 -1.96
CA MET A 180 -17.48 -7.35 -3.03
C MET A 180 -16.04 -7.79 -3.35
N PRO A 181 -15.82 -9.06 -3.71
CA PRO A 181 -14.50 -9.54 -4.01
C PRO A 181 -13.90 -8.79 -5.20
N GLN A 182 -12.61 -8.55 -5.15
CA GLN A 182 -11.90 -7.94 -6.29
C GLN A 182 -12.07 -8.81 -7.53
N PRO A 183 -12.60 -8.27 -8.66
CA PRO A 183 -12.71 -9.03 -9.91
C PRO A 183 -11.33 -9.30 -10.51
N LEU A 184 -11.23 -10.37 -11.30
CA LEU A 184 -9.96 -10.77 -11.91
C LEU A 184 -9.32 -9.65 -12.76
N HIS A 185 -10.11 -8.97 -13.59
CA HIS A 185 -9.60 -7.86 -14.41
C HIS A 185 -9.07 -6.68 -13.59
N GLY A 186 -9.65 -6.44 -12.40
CA GLY A 186 -9.14 -5.44 -11.47
C GLY A 186 -7.77 -5.83 -10.90
N LEU A 187 -7.60 -7.10 -10.54
CA LEU A 187 -6.28 -7.63 -10.13
C LEU A 187 -5.27 -7.57 -11.29
N GLU A 188 -5.65 -7.99 -12.49
CA GLU A 188 -4.80 -7.95 -13.68
C GLU A 188 -4.32 -6.53 -13.98
N GLY A 189 -5.20 -5.53 -13.84
CA GLY A 189 -4.84 -4.12 -13.97
C GLY A 189 -3.81 -3.68 -12.93
N GLN A 190 -4.01 -4.04 -11.66
CA GLN A 190 -3.05 -3.74 -10.59
C GLN A 190 -1.72 -4.50 -10.76
N VAL A 191 -1.75 -5.75 -11.19
CA VAL A 191 -0.54 -6.53 -11.54
C VAL A 191 0.27 -5.80 -12.63
N GLN A 192 -0.39 -5.30 -13.68
CA GLN A 192 0.30 -4.53 -14.71
C GLN A 192 0.93 -3.26 -14.14
N ALA A 193 0.25 -2.54 -13.25
CA ALA A 193 0.83 -1.38 -12.57
C ALA A 193 2.10 -1.75 -11.79
N CYS A 194 2.07 -2.87 -11.04
CA CYS A 194 3.22 -3.34 -10.26
C CYS A 194 4.42 -3.71 -11.14
N ILE A 195 4.21 -4.51 -12.20
CA ILE A 195 5.31 -5.02 -13.02
C ILE A 195 5.91 -3.97 -13.96
N THR A 196 5.13 -2.96 -14.35
CA THR A 196 5.62 -1.87 -15.22
C THR A 196 6.19 -0.70 -14.45
N HIS A 197 6.08 -0.70 -13.11
CA HIS A 197 6.65 0.35 -12.27
C HIS A 197 8.17 0.40 -12.41
N ASN A 198 8.70 1.59 -12.69
CA ASN A 198 10.12 1.86 -12.74
C ASN A 198 10.37 3.36 -12.50
N THR A 199 10.83 3.69 -11.31
CA THR A 199 11.16 5.05 -10.88
C THR A 199 12.64 5.20 -10.51
N LEU A 200 13.46 4.15 -10.63
CA LEU A 200 14.83 4.13 -10.11
C LEU A 200 15.65 5.36 -10.55
N ALA A 201 15.57 5.74 -11.81
CA ALA A 201 16.30 6.91 -12.31
C ALA A 201 15.71 8.24 -11.85
N GLU A 202 14.45 8.25 -11.40
CA GLU A 202 13.69 9.45 -11.03
C GLU A 202 13.69 9.68 -9.51
N LEU A 203 13.93 8.64 -8.69
CA LEU A 203 13.92 8.72 -7.22
C LEU A 203 14.76 9.86 -6.64
N PRO A 204 15.94 10.26 -7.22
CA PRO A 204 16.66 11.43 -6.75
C PRO A 204 15.87 12.74 -6.81
N GLY A 205 14.78 12.79 -7.58
CA GLY A 205 13.84 13.92 -7.66
C GLY A 205 12.87 14.03 -6.48
N ILE A 206 12.75 13.00 -5.63
CA ILE A 206 11.94 13.07 -4.41
C ILE A 206 12.73 13.85 -3.35
N THR A 207 12.34 15.11 -3.13
CA THR A 207 13.02 16.01 -2.19
C THR A 207 12.27 16.16 -0.85
N ARG A 208 11.11 15.53 -0.73
CA ARG A 208 10.30 15.55 0.49
C ARG A 208 10.88 14.61 1.55
N PRO A 209 10.70 14.90 2.85
CA PRO A 209 11.07 13.95 3.90
C PRO A 209 10.50 12.57 3.60
N CYS A 210 11.33 11.53 3.70
CA CYS A 210 10.94 10.18 3.34
C CYS A 210 11.46 9.17 4.36
N LEU A 211 10.54 8.36 4.91
CA LEU A 211 10.85 7.18 5.71
C LEU A 211 10.58 5.93 4.88
N VAL A 212 11.58 5.10 4.69
CA VAL A 212 11.45 3.79 4.04
C VAL A 212 11.44 2.71 5.11
N ILE A 213 10.47 1.80 5.05
CA ILE A 213 10.35 0.71 6.03
C ILE A 213 10.29 -0.63 5.30
N GLY A 214 11.03 -1.62 5.80
CA GLY A 214 11.04 -2.98 5.26
C GLY A 214 11.15 -4.05 6.33
N GLY A 215 10.75 -5.28 6.00
CA GLY A 215 10.97 -6.47 6.81
C GLY A 215 12.09 -7.33 6.24
N ARG A 216 13.01 -7.81 7.08
CA ARG A 216 14.12 -8.67 6.61
C ARG A 216 13.67 -10.07 6.22
N GLN A 217 12.48 -10.51 6.68
CA GLN A 217 11.86 -11.78 6.31
C GLN A 217 10.88 -11.65 5.14
N ASP A 218 10.84 -10.48 4.48
CA ASP A 218 9.98 -10.27 3.32
C ASP A 218 10.49 -11.07 2.12
N ILE A 219 9.70 -12.06 1.71
CA ILE A 219 9.99 -12.91 0.53
C ILE A 219 9.30 -12.40 -0.73
N PHE A 220 8.34 -11.47 -0.61
CA PHE A 220 7.57 -10.93 -1.71
C PHE A 220 8.26 -9.73 -2.36
N THR A 221 8.65 -8.74 -1.55
CA THR A 221 9.51 -7.61 -1.95
C THR A 221 10.73 -7.60 -1.02
N PRO A 222 11.77 -8.38 -1.35
CA PRO A 222 12.90 -8.58 -0.46
C PRO A 222 13.56 -7.26 -0.02
N VAL A 223 14.12 -7.27 1.20
CA VAL A 223 14.63 -6.08 1.89
C VAL A 223 15.57 -5.21 1.05
N TRP A 224 16.36 -5.81 0.14
CA TRP A 224 17.25 -5.07 -0.75
C TRP A 224 16.51 -4.07 -1.65
N MET A 225 15.23 -4.31 -1.96
CA MET A 225 14.40 -3.35 -2.71
C MET A 225 14.13 -2.08 -1.90
N ALA A 226 13.84 -2.23 -0.61
CA ALA A 226 13.69 -1.09 0.29
C ALA A 226 15.02 -0.33 0.47
N GLU A 227 16.13 -1.07 0.58
CA GLU A 227 17.48 -0.50 0.65
C GLU A 227 17.83 0.26 -0.65
N GLU A 228 17.48 -0.27 -1.84
CA GLU A 228 17.67 0.41 -3.15
C GLU A 228 16.88 1.73 -3.18
N VAL A 229 15.62 1.72 -2.74
CA VAL A 229 14.77 2.93 -2.72
C VAL A 229 15.32 3.96 -1.73
N ALA A 230 15.66 3.55 -0.50
CA ALA A 230 16.21 4.45 0.51
C ALA A 230 17.56 5.05 0.08
N GLY A 231 18.41 4.27 -0.58
CA GLY A 231 19.69 4.74 -1.09
C GLY A 231 19.58 5.70 -2.29
N ALA A 232 18.46 5.65 -3.02
CA ALA A 232 18.24 6.49 -4.21
C ALA A 232 17.52 7.81 -3.88
N ILE A 233 16.74 7.89 -2.80
CA ILE A 233 16.04 9.11 -2.38
C ILE A 233 16.96 9.94 -1.49
N PRO A 234 17.25 11.21 -1.82
CA PRO A 234 18.10 12.06 -0.99
C PRO A 234 17.53 12.23 0.43
N ASN A 235 18.37 11.96 1.43
CA ASN A 235 18.02 12.09 2.87
C ASN A 235 16.85 11.19 3.33
N ALA A 236 16.56 10.10 2.63
CA ALA A 236 15.61 9.12 3.13
C ALA A 236 16.16 8.42 4.38
N GLU A 237 15.29 8.25 5.38
CA GLU A 237 15.56 7.42 6.54
C GLU A 237 15.14 5.99 6.23
N LEU A 238 15.91 4.99 6.70
CA LEU A 238 15.60 3.57 6.53
C LEU A 238 15.40 2.91 7.89
N HIS A 239 14.25 2.25 8.06
CA HIS A 239 13.97 1.41 9.23
C HIS A 239 13.67 -0.03 8.78
N LEU A 240 14.31 -1.01 9.42
CA LEU A 240 14.15 -2.43 9.08
C LEU A 240 13.75 -3.24 10.31
N TYR A 241 12.70 -4.06 10.14
CA TYR A 241 12.27 -5.05 11.12
C TYR A 241 12.99 -6.38 10.88
N ASP A 242 13.78 -6.83 11.84
CA ASP A 242 14.64 -8.02 11.66
C ASP A 242 13.83 -9.32 11.52
N ASP A 243 12.77 -9.48 12.31
CA ASP A 243 11.99 -10.71 12.43
C ASP A 243 10.60 -10.65 11.78
N ALA A 244 10.35 -9.68 10.90
CA ALA A 244 9.05 -9.51 10.26
C ALA A 244 9.15 -9.60 8.73
N GLY A 245 8.04 -10.03 8.10
CA GLY A 245 7.87 -10.17 6.66
C GLY A 245 7.36 -8.89 6.00
N HIS A 246 6.68 -9.06 4.88
CA HIS A 246 6.01 -7.97 4.15
C HIS A 246 4.93 -7.29 5.00
N ALA A 247 4.25 -8.06 5.85
CA ALA A 247 3.20 -7.61 6.74
C ALA A 247 3.70 -7.07 8.08
N PHE A 248 4.96 -6.61 8.17
CA PHE A 248 5.56 -6.13 9.43
C PHE A 248 4.68 -5.14 10.19
N HIS A 249 3.90 -4.34 9.49
CA HIS A 249 3.01 -3.35 10.10
C HIS A 249 1.85 -3.98 10.90
N TRP A 250 1.50 -5.23 10.64
CA TRP A 250 0.60 -6.03 11.48
C TRP A 250 1.35 -6.92 12.46
N GLU A 251 2.49 -7.48 12.05
CA GLU A 251 3.33 -8.34 12.89
C GLU A 251 3.93 -7.58 14.09
N CYS A 252 4.17 -6.27 13.92
CA CYS A 252 4.74 -5.36 14.92
C CYS A 252 3.86 -4.11 15.11
N ILE A 253 2.52 -4.28 15.17
CA ILE A 253 1.55 -3.18 15.01
C ILE A 253 1.75 -2.02 15.98
N ASP A 254 2.04 -2.28 17.25
CA ASP A 254 2.18 -1.22 18.26
C ASP A 254 3.44 -0.39 18.02
N ASP A 255 4.57 -1.06 17.79
CA ASP A 255 5.84 -0.41 17.49
C ASP A 255 5.78 0.36 16.16
N PHE A 256 5.21 -0.26 15.13
CA PHE A 256 5.01 0.37 13.82
C PHE A 256 4.14 1.63 13.91
N ASN A 257 3.00 1.55 14.60
CA ASN A 257 2.11 2.68 14.76
C ASN A 257 2.79 3.84 15.51
N HIS A 258 3.59 3.52 16.52
CA HIS A 258 4.34 4.49 17.29
C HIS A 258 5.45 5.14 16.46
N LEU A 259 6.23 4.34 15.74
CA LEU A 259 7.30 4.80 14.84
C LEU A 259 6.75 5.78 13.81
N VAL A 260 5.73 5.38 13.06
CA VAL A 260 5.16 6.20 11.98
C VAL A 260 4.54 7.48 12.52
N LYS A 261 3.76 7.40 13.62
CA LYS A 261 3.17 8.58 14.26
C LYS A 261 4.23 9.59 14.67
N ASN A 262 5.28 9.14 15.36
CA ASN A 262 6.34 10.02 15.84
C ASN A 262 7.08 10.67 14.67
N TRP A 263 7.42 9.89 13.65
CA TRP A 263 8.11 10.40 12.48
C TRP A 263 7.27 11.44 11.72
N LEU A 264 5.98 11.16 11.48
CA LEU A 264 5.05 12.09 10.84
C LEU A 264 4.82 13.38 11.65
N SER A 265 4.97 13.32 12.98
CA SER A 265 4.76 14.50 13.84
C SER A 265 5.89 15.53 13.76
N ILE A 266 7.05 15.17 13.25
CA ILE A 266 8.21 16.05 13.10
C ILE A 266 8.52 16.38 11.63
N HIS A 267 7.91 15.69 10.72
CA HIS A 267 7.99 15.87 9.27
C HIS A 267 6.60 16.10 8.66
#